data_1b0473a8493f21a5d0161f3d0abd4104
#
_entry.id   1b0473a8493f21a5d0161f3d0abd4104
#
_cell.length_a   1.000
_cell.length_b   1.000
_cell.length_c   1.000
_cell.angle_alpha   90.00
_cell.angle_beta   90.00
_cell.angle_gamma   90.00
#
_symmetry.space_group_name_H-M   'P 1'
#
loop_
_entity.id
_entity.type
_entity.pdbx_description
1 polymer ?
#
loop_
_entity_poly.entity_id
_entity_poly.type
_entity_poly.pdbx_seq_one_letter_code
_entity_poly.pdbx_strand_id
1 'polypeptide(L)'
;HMTHHFLDKEVAEDILDGEGTVLAHKGDHFTAELIETILDNGTVKELSIRNNEVDGIYVEAITAGKNKSTVLESLRDRLVGRTLAEEIEDKDGHVLYHINDYITEDMADVIASLREKVKIRSVLTCKSHFGVCRKCYGRNLATARKVEIGEAVGTIAAQAIGEPGTQLTMRTFHTGGVAGADDITQGLPRVEELFEARKPKHPGILSESAGTVSVQEKEDGRFVIITREDGTEDSYHIPYGAKLHIADGDHVEVGDRLTEGSLNPHDILRISGPAATRHYLVQQVLSVYKSQGVEINDKHVEVMVRQMMRKYRIDDAGDTKMLPGSVVDIAQFEDENDEVMAEG
;
A
#
# COMPACT_ATOMS: atom_id res chain seq x y z
N HIS A 1 19.99 2.23 20.85
CA HIS A 1 18.93 2.24 19.80
C HIS A 1 19.02 1.11 18.77
N MET A 2 20.19 0.64 18.38
CA MET A 2 20.31 -0.51 17.45
C MET A 2 20.04 -1.86 18.12
N THR A 3 20.33 -2.01 19.41
CA THR A 3 20.35 -3.29 20.12
C THR A 3 18.98 -3.97 20.15
N HIS A 4 17.91 -3.24 20.45
CA HIS A 4 16.55 -3.80 20.53
C HIS A 4 15.98 -4.25 19.19
N HIS A 5 16.40 -3.61 18.09
CA HIS A 5 15.89 -3.89 16.76
C HIS A 5 16.38 -5.22 16.16
N PHE A 6 17.51 -5.72 16.65
CA PHE A 6 18.12 -6.96 16.17
C PHE A 6 17.92 -8.15 17.13
N LEU A 7 17.55 -7.89 18.38
CA LEU A 7 17.38 -8.92 19.39
C LEU A 7 16.41 -10.00 18.91
N ASP A 8 16.76 -11.26 19.10
CA ASP A 8 15.99 -12.46 18.71
C ASP A 8 15.74 -12.67 17.21
N LYS A 9 16.23 -11.78 16.33
CA LYS A 9 16.15 -12.01 14.87
C LYS A 9 17.23 -12.99 14.42
N GLU A 10 16.92 -13.71 13.34
CA GLU A 10 17.83 -14.69 12.75
C GLU A 10 18.81 -14.03 11.79
N VAL A 11 20.08 -14.39 11.86
CA VAL A 11 21.14 -13.98 10.94
C VAL A 11 20.86 -14.57 9.54
N ALA A 12 20.73 -13.74 8.53
CA ALA A 12 20.38 -14.18 7.16
C ALA A 12 21.57 -14.68 6.34
N GLU A 13 22.77 -14.14 6.62
CA GLU A 13 24.04 -14.49 5.95
C GLU A 13 25.15 -14.41 6.98
N ASP A 14 26.24 -15.19 6.77
CA ASP A 14 27.39 -15.19 7.69
C ASP A 14 27.93 -13.76 7.86
N ILE A 15 28.11 -13.34 9.11
CA ILE A 15 28.66 -12.03 9.45
C ILE A 15 30.16 -12.17 9.60
N LEU A 16 30.90 -11.46 8.76
CA LEU A 16 32.37 -11.48 8.73
C LEU A 16 32.90 -10.14 9.25
N ASP A 17 34.01 -10.20 9.98
CA ASP A 17 34.79 -9.01 10.33
C ASP A 17 35.65 -8.52 9.13
N GLY A 18 36.36 -7.40 9.31
CA GLY A 18 37.23 -6.83 8.29
C GLY A 18 38.42 -7.70 7.91
N GLU A 19 38.73 -8.75 8.67
CA GLU A 19 39.80 -9.72 8.44
C GLU A 19 39.29 -11.05 7.85
N GLY A 20 37.96 -11.20 7.69
CA GLY A 20 37.31 -12.37 7.17
C GLY A 20 37.01 -13.47 8.19
N THR A 21 37.09 -13.14 9.50
CA THR A 21 36.69 -14.05 10.57
C THR A 21 35.16 -14.03 10.72
N VAL A 22 34.53 -15.19 10.85
CA VAL A 22 33.10 -15.30 11.04
C VAL A 22 32.73 -14.93 12.48
N LEU A 23 31.94 -13.87 12.65
CA LEU A 23 31.40 -13.42 13.93
C LEU A 23 30.08 -14.14 14.26
N ALA A 24 29.26 -14.44 13.27
CA ALA A 24 28.04 -15.23 13.39
C ALA A 24 27.73 -15.96 12.11
N HIS A 25 27.13 -17.12 12.23
CA HIS A 25 26.71 -17.94 11.10
C HIS A 25 25.26 -17.67 10.70
N LYS A 26 24.96 -17.92 9.43
CA LYS A 26 23.59 -17.91 8.93
C LYS A 26 22.73 -18.88 9.75
N GLY A 27 21.62 -18.36 10.29
CA GLY A 27 20.69 -19.10 11.14
C GLY A 27 20.89 -18.90 12.63
N ASP A 28 21.98 -18.23 13.04
CA ASP A 28 22.15 -17.83 14.44
C ASP A 28 21.15 -16.73 14.82
N HIS A 29 20.80 -16.66 16.10
CA HIS A 29 19.97 -15.58 16.59
C HIS A 29 20.83 -14.43 17.14
N PHE A 30 20.41 -13.20 16.89
CA PHE A 30 21.05 -12.02 17.46
C PHE A 30 20.79 -11.97 18.98
N THR A 31 21.82 -12.30 19.76
CA THR A 31 21.84 -12.10 21.21
C THR A 31 22.43 -10.73 21.54
N ALA A 32 22.18 -10.23 22.76
CA ALA A 32 22.75 -8.97 23.21
C ALA A 32 24.31 -9.00 23.15
N GLU A 33 24.92 -10.12 23.50
CA GLU A 33 26.37 -10.33 23.44
C GLU A 33 26.92 -10.30 22.01
N LEU A 34 26.21 -10.91 21.07
CA LEU A 34 26.57 -10.90 19.64
C LEU A 34 26.49 -9.48 19.08
N ILE A 35 25.45 -8.73 19.42
CA ILE A 35 25.26 -7.35 18.96
C ILE A 35 26.38 -6.46 19.51
N GLU A 36 26.72 -6.57 20.78
CA GLU A 36 27.87 -5.85 21.39
C GLU A 36 29.17 -6.20 20.66
N THR A 37 29.44 -7.48 20.43
CA THR A 37 30.63 -7.95 19.70
C THR A 37 30.74 -7.33 18.31
N ILE A 38 29.62 -7.26 17.58
CA ILE A 38 29.55 -6.67 16.23
C ILE A 38 29.79 -5.15 16.30
N LEU A 39 29.21 -4.46 17.28
CA LEU A 39 29.38 -3.01 17.46
C LEU A 39 30.79 -2.64 17.83
N ASP A 40 31.41 -3.41 18.75
CA ASP A 40 32.78 -3.18 19.21
C ASP A 40 33.82 -3.46 18.13
N ASN A 41 33.54 -4.43 17.24
CA ASN A 41 34.41 -4.74 16.12
C ASN A 41 34.52 -3.57 15.11
N GLY A 42 33.42 -2.80 14.91
CA GLY A 42 33.39 -1.57 14.10
C GLY A 42 33.69 -1.75 12.60
N THR A 43 33.98 -2.97 12.15
CA THR A 43 34.35 -3.27 10.74
C THR A 43 33.14 -3.76 9.93
N VAL A 44 32.09 -4.22 10.58
CA VAL A 44 30.87 -4.71 9.95
C VAL A 44 30.03 -3.52 9.47
N LYS A 45 29.88 -3.38 8.18
CA LYS A 45 29.14 -2.26 7.55
C LYS A 45 27.67 -2.57 7.25
N GLU A 46 27.35 -3.84 7.05
CA GLU A 46 26.02 -4.30 6.67
C GLU A 46 25.67 -5.56 7.49
N LEU A 47 24.43 -5.60 7.98
CA LEU A 47 23.87 -6.75 8.66
C LEU A 47 22.65 -7.26 7.89
N SER A 48 22.65 -8.53 7.53
CA SER A 48 21.50 -9.20 6.89
C SER A 48 20.71 -9.97 7.94
N ILE A 49 19.47 -9.52 8.19
CA ILE A 49 18.55 -10.17 9.12
C ILE A 49 17.49 -10.95 8.33
N ARG A 50 17.17 -12.14 8.82
CA ARG A 50 16.03 -12.90 8.33
C ARG A 50 14.77 -12.39 9.04
N ASN A 51 13.92 -11.72 8.32
CA ASN A 51 12.62 -11.35 8.83
C ASN A 51 11.62 -12.45 8.44
N ASN A 52 11.24 -13.30 9.40
CA ASN A 52 10.28 -14.39 9.18
C ASN A 52 8.85 -13.86 9.02
N GLU A 53 8.56 -12.65 9.48
CA GLU A 53 7.32 -11.95 9.20
C GLU A 53 7.46 -11.10 7.93
N VAL A 54 7.12 -11.69 6.80
CA VAL A 54 7.10 -10.98 5.53
C VAL A 54 5.74 -10.32 5.37
N ASP A 55 5.71 -9.01 5.58
CA ASP A 55 4.55 -8.21 5.25
C ASP A 55 4.52 -7.89 3.75
N GLY A 56 3.32 -7.73 3.19
CA GLY A 56 3.15 -7.50 1.76
C GLY A 56 1.78 -6.93 1.44
N ILE A 57 1.59 -6.63 0.16
CA ILE A 57 0.32 -6.18 -0.39
C ILE A 57 -0.21 -7.21 -1.38
N TYR A 58 -1.52 -7.32 -1.47
CA TYR A 58 -2.15 -8.09 -2.52
C TYR A 58 -2.23 -7.29 -3.81
N VAL A 59 -1.84 -7.92 -4.91
CA VAL A 59 -1.86 -7.36 -6.25
C VAL A 59 -2.75 -8.20 -7.16
N GLU A 60 -3.59 -7.54 -7.93
CA GLU A 60 -4.49 -8.10 -8.95
C GLU A 60 -4.37 -7.29 -10.25
N ALA A 61 -4.96 -7.74 -11.35
CA ALA A 61 -4.99 -6.98 -12.59
C ALA A 61 -5.71 -5.63 -12.40
N ILE A 62 -5.23 -4.57 -13.06
CA ILE A 62 -5.92 -3.28 -13.10
C ILE A 62 -6.95 -3.33 -14.22
N THR A 63 -8.20 -3.06 -13.88
CA THR A 63 -9.33 -3.15 -14.81
C THR A 63 -10.12 -1.85 -14.84
N ALA A 64 -10.78 -1.59 -15.95
CA ALA A 64 -11.69 -0.46 -16.12
C ALA A 64 -13.04 -0.91 -16.70
N GLY A 65 -14.03 -0.02 -16.62
CA GLY A 65 -15.38 -0.25 -17.13
C GLY A 65 -16.32 -0.94 -16.15
N LYS A 66 -17.62 -0.91 -16.49
CA LYS A 66 -18.63 -1.66 -15.74
C LYS A 66 -18.31 -3.16 -15.86
N ASN A 67 -18.32 -3.85 -14.73
CA ASN A 67 -17.99 -5.28 -14.61
C ASN A 67 -16.52 -5.63 -14.89
N LYS A 68 -15.58 -4.70 -14.71
CA LYS A 68 -14.14 -4.95 -14.91
C LYS A 68 -13.80 -5.54 -16.31
N SER A 69 -14.53 -5.10 -17.34
CA SER A 69 -14.50 -5.69 -18.68
C SER A 69 -13.22 -5.41 -19.47
N THR A 70 -12.49 -4.35 -19.12
CA THR A 70 -11.25 -3.95 -19.80
C THR A 70 -10.08 -4.07 -18.87
N VAL A 71 -9.12 -4.93 -19.22
CA VAL A 71 -7.85 -5.04 -18.48
C VAL A 71 -6.92 -3.93 -18.96
N LEU A 72 -6.56 -3.01 -18.06
CA LEU A 72 -5.61 -1.93 -18.30
C LEU A 72 -4.16 -2.40 -18.07
N GLU A 73 -3.95 -3.27 -17.10
CA GLU A 73 -2.67 -3.90 -16.81
C GLU A 73 -2.88 -5.31 -16.26
N SER A 74 -2.16 -6.27 -16.82
CA SER A 74 -2.27 -7.67 -16.40
C SER A 74 -1.62 -7.91 -15.04
N LEU A 75 -2.07 -8.94 -14.30
CA LEU A 75 -1.41 -9.36 -13.08
C LEU A 75 0.07 -9.75 -13.36
N ARG A 76 0.32 -10.43 -14.48
CA ARG A 76 1.67 -10.80 -14.92
C ARG A 76 2.62 -9.59 -14.92
N ASP A 77 2.23 -8.51 -15.58
CA ASP A 77 3.09 -7.33 -15.75
C ASP A 77 3.36 -6.62 -14.42
N ARG A 78 2.41 -6.67 -13.50
CA ARG A 78 2.57 -6.14 -12.13
C ARG A 78 3.46 -7.00 -11.24
N LEU A 79 3.60 -8.31 -11.54
CA LEU A 79 4.41 -9.23 -10.75
C LEU A 79 5.89 -9.23 -11.14
N VAL A 80 6.21 -9.01 -12.42
CA VAL A 80 7.60 -9.09 -12.91
C VAL A 80 8.53 -8.14 -12.16
N GLY A 81 9.62 -8.69 -11.63
CA GLY A 81 10.64 -7.93 -10.89
C GLY A 81 10.26 -7.58 -9.45
N ARG A 82 9.17 -8.14 -8.93
CA ARG A 82 8.77 -8.07 -7.52
C ARG A 82 9.30 -9.27 -6.74
N THR A 83 9.04 -9.29 -5.46
CA THR A 83 9.43 -10.38 -4.55
C THR A 83 8.17 -10.94 -3.89
N LEU A 84 8.04 -12.26 -3.83
CA LEU A 84 6.90 -12.91 -3.20
C LEU A 84 6.85 -12.64 -1.69
N ALA A 85 5.64 -12.47 -1.17
CA ALA A 85 5.34 -12.39 0.25
C ALA A 85 4.47 -13.56 0.75
N GLU A 86 4.12 -14.48 -0.13
CA GLU A 86 3.42 -15.73 0.18
C GLU A 86 4.01 -16.89 -0.64
N GLU A 87 3.71 -18.12 -0.24
CA GLU A 87 4.05 -19.30 -1.02
C GLU A 87 3.03 -19.51 -2.14
N ILE A 88 3.52 -19.93 -3.29
CA ILE A 88 2.68 -20.26 -4.45
C ILE A 88 2.65 -21.76 -4.63
N GLU A 89 1.48 -22.34 -4.49
CA GLU A 89 1.22 -23.75 -4.67
C GLU A 89 0.54 -24.03 -6.01
N ASP A 90 0.81 -25.19 -6.58
CA ASP A 90 0.09 -25.72 -7.72
C ASP A 90 -1.32 -26.22 -7.34
N LYS A 91 -2.05 -26.77 -8.30
CA LYS A 91 -3.40 -27.32 -8.10
C LYS A 91 -3.42 -28.58 -7.21
N ASP A 92 -2.28 -29.23 -7.05
CA ASP A 92 -2.11 -30.45 -6.26
C ASP A 92 -1.59 -30.16 -4.84
N GLY A 93 -1.35 -28.88 -4.51
CA GLY A 93 -0.87 -28.42 -3.19
C GLY A 93 0.65 -28.49 -3.01
N HIS A 94 1.41 -28.68 -4.09
CA HIS A 94 2.88 -28.62 -4.02
C HIS A 94 3.34 -27.17 -4.15
N VAL A 95 4.26 -26.78 -3.26
CA VAL A 95 4.86 -25.42 -3.28
C VAL A 95 5.78 -25.31 -4.49
N LEU A 96 5.43 -24.42 -5.43
CA LEU A 96 6.22 -24.09 -6.60
C LEU A 96 7.25 -22.99 -6.32
N TYR A 97 6.84 -21.96 -5.58
CA TYR A 97 7.67 -20.80 -5.27
C TYR A 97 7.51 -20.41 -3.82
N HIS A 98 8.60 -19.96 -3.19
CA HIS A 98 8.68 -19.65 -1.78
C HIS A 98 8.60 -18.14 -1.50
N ILE A 99 8.32 -17.81 -0.25
CA ILE A 99 8.41 -16.45 0.27
C ILE A 99 9.83 -15.91 0.04
N ASN A 100 9.92 -14.65 -0.36
CA ASN A 100 11.16 -13.96 -0.74
C ASN A 100 11.79 -14.37 -2.08
N ASP A 101 11.13 -15.20 -2.87
CA ASP A 101 11.59 -15.45 -4.24
C ASP A 101 11.38 -14.20 -5.10
N TYR A 102 12.40 -13.93 -5.93
CA TYR A 102 12.34 -12.85 -6.91
C TYR A 102 11.62 -13.35 -8.16
N ILE A 103 10.52 -12.68 -8.52
CA ILE A 103 9.65 -13.07 -9.62
C ILE A 103 10.28 -12.69 -10.96
N THR A 104 10.67 -13.69 -11.72
CA THR A 104 11.11 -13.57 -13.11
C THR A 104 9.90 -13.51 -14.06
N GLU A 105 10.15 -13.26 -15.34
CA GLU A 105 9.10 -13.24 -16.37
C GLU A 105 8.39 -14.59 -16.47
N ASP A 106 9.15 -15.71 -16.51
CA ASP A 106 8.60 -17.07 -16.57
C ASP A 106 7.78 -17.42 -15.32
N MET A 107 8.27 -17.03 -14.14
CA MET A 107 7.53 -17.22 -12.88
C MET A 107 6.22 -16.43 -12.89
N ALA A 108 6.22 -15.19 -13.38
CA ALA A 108 5.04 -14.36 -13.46
C ALA A 108 3.97 -14.97 -14.38
N ASP A 109 4.36 -15.58 -15.50
CA ASP A 109 3.45 -16.29 -16.40
C ASP A 109 2.77 -17.48 -15.70
N VAL A 110 3.55 -18.30 -14.98
CA VAL A 110 3.02 -19.44 -14.21
C VAL A 110 2.09 -18.94 -13.10
N ILE A 111 2.52 -17.97 -12.29
CA ILE A 111 1.74 -17.44 -11.17
C ILE A 111 0.41 -16.85 -11.65
N ALA A 112 0.43 -16.05 -12.71
CA ALA A 112 -0.77 -15.42 -13.27
C ALA A 112 -1.77 -16.43 -13.85
N SER A 113 -1.29 -17.62 -14.25
CA SER A 113 -2.16 -18.73 -14.69
C SER A 113 -2.84 -19.46 -13.53
N LEU A 114 -2.27 -19.41 -12.33
CA LEU A 114 -2.73 -20.15 -11.14
C LEU A 114 -3.57 -19.27 -10.19
N ARG A 115 -3.30 -17.97 -10.14
CA ARG A 115 -3.87 -17.02 -9.16
C ARG A 115 -4.34 -15.76 -9.85
N GLU A 116 -5.48 -15.23 -9.41
CA GLU A 116 -5.97 -13.90 -9.82
C GLU A 116 -5.41 -12.79 -8.94
N LYS A 117 -4.99 -13.13 -7.73
CA LYS A 117 -4.50 -12.21 -6.71
C LYS A 117 -3.31 -12.84 -5.98
N VAL A 118 -2.24 -12.09 -5.80
CA VAL A 118 -0.98 -12.57 -5.22
C VAL A 118 -0.44 -11.57 -4.21
N LYS A 119 0.05 -12.07 -3.08
CA LYS A 119 0.72 -11.26 -2.07
C LYS A 119 2.19 -11.08 -2.40
N ILE A 120 2.61 -9.83 -2.59
CA ILE A 120 4.01 -9.48 -2.91
C ILE A 120 4.57 -8.50 -1.90
N ARG A 121 5.88 -8.48 -1.75
CA ARG A 121 6.57 -7.44 -0.99
C ARG A 121 6.45 -6.11 -1.71
N SER A 122 6.17 -5.06 -0.96
CA SER A 122 6.01 -3.71 -1.47
C SER A 122 6.77 -2.70 -0.62
N VAL A 123 7.12 -1.58 -1.24
CA VAL A 123 7.66 -0.43 -0.52
C VAL A 123 6.65 0.14 0.48
N LEU A 124 5.34 -0.07 0.27
CA LEU A 124 4.28 0.40 1.17
C LEU A 124 4.34 -0.24 2.56
N THR A 125 4.73 -1.51 2.63
CA THR A 125 4.81 -2.30 3.85
C THR A 125 6.25 -2.55 4.29
N CYS A 126 7.22 -1.84 3.68
CA CYS A 126 8.61 -1.99 4.02
C CYS A 126 8.91 -1.38 5.41
N LYS A 127 9.37 -2.22 6.34
CA LYS A 127 9.71 -1.85 7.72
C LYS A 127 11.10 -1.21 7.87
N SER A 128 11.78 -0.84 6.76
CA SER A 128 13.06 -0.14 6.84
C SER A 128 12.87 1.28 7.38
N HIS A 129 13.62 1.64 8.42
CA HIS A 129 13.59 2.98 9.04
C HIS A 129 14.09 4.05 8.07
N PHE A 130 15.14 3.72 7.31
CA PHE A 130 15.76 4.63 6.34
C PHE A 130 15.59 4.06 4.92
N GLY A 131 14.88 4.81 4.07
CA GLY A 131 14.64 4.38 2.70
C GLY A 131 13.75 3.14 2.58
N VAL A 132 14.04 2.29 1.61
CA VAL A 132 13.33 1.04 1.34
C VAL A 132 14.34 -0.09 1.09
N CYS A 133 14.03 -1.30 1.52
CA CYS A 133 14.91 -2.43 1.32
C CYS A 133 14.89 -2.93 -0.13
N ARG A 134 15.98 -3.56 -0.58
CA ARG A 134 16.14 -4.10 -1.94
C ARG A 134 15.03 -5.08 -2.35
N LYS A 135 14.59 -5.94 -1.43
CA LYS A 135 13.54 -6.94 -1.70
C LYS A 135 12.17 -6.29 -1.90
N CYS A 136 11.82 -5.28 -1.09
CA CYS A 136 10.55 -4.57 -1.22
C CYS A 136 10.49 -3.69 -2.49
N TYR A 137 11.61 -3.11 -2.91
CA TYR A 137 11.68 -2.34 -4.14
C TYR A 137 11.77 -3.26 -5.39
N GLY A 138 12.58 -4.33 -5.31
CA GLY A 138 12.73 -5.32 -6.36
C GLY A 138 13.64 -4.87 -7.51
N ARG A 139 13.13 -4.92 -8.74
CA ARG A 139 13.86 -4.64 -9.98
C ARG A 139 14.14 -3.15 -10.19
N ASN A 140 15.36 -2.80 -10.56
CA ASN A 140 15.69 -1.52 -11.19
C ASN A 140 15.23 -1.57 -12.65
N LEU A 141 14.36 -0.65 -13.04
CA LEU A 141 13.72 -0.68 -14.36
C LEU A 141 14.67 -0.31 -15.51
N ALA A 142 15.71 0.48 -15.22
CA ALA A 142 16.69 0.88 -16.23
C ALA A 142 17.66 -0.25 -16.59
N THR A 143 18.11 -1.02 -15.59
CA THR A 143 19.10 -2.09 -15.76
C THR A 143 18.49 -3.48 -15.89
N ALA A 144 17.19 -3.61 -15.60
CA ALA A 144 16.45 -4.89 -15.52
C ALA A 144 17.03 -5.88 -14.49
N ARG A 145 17.86 -5.43 -13.54
CA ARG A 145 18.47 -6.23 -12.47
C ARG A 145 17.87 -5.86 -11.11
N LYS A 146 18.17 -6.64 -10.08
CA LYS A 146 17.81 -6.24 -8.70
C LYS A 146 18.46 -4.91 -8.38
N VAL A 147 17.69 -4.02 -7.70
CA VAL A 147 18.17 -2.69 -7.32
C VAL A 147 19.41 -2.78 -6.44
N GLU A 148 20.34 -1.86 -6.60
CA GLU A 148 21.53 -1.71 -5.76
C GLU A 148 21.27 -0.73 -4.61
N ILE A 149 22.08 -0.85 -3.55
CA ILE A 149 22.03 0.09 -2.42
C ILE A 149 22.55 1.45 -2.89
N GLY A 150 21.90 2.52 -2.44
CA GLY A 150 22.24 3.90 -2.84
C GLY A 150 21.45 4.42 -4.04
N GLU A 151 20.55 3.61 -4.64
CA GLU A 151 19.66 4.08 -5.70
C GLU A 151 18.68 5.15 -5.18
N ALA A 152 18.61 6.30 -5.88
CA ALA A 152 17.76 7.43 -5.49
C ALA A 152 16.29 7.21 -5.90
N VAL A 153 15.64 6.19 -5.32
CA VAL A 153 14.31 5.72 -5.72
C VAL A 153 13.21 6.78 -5.61
N GLY A 154 13.34 7.71 -4.66
CA GLY A 154 12.39 8.83 -4.52
C GLY A 154 12.49 9.83 -5.68
N THR A 155 13.69 10.19 -6.10
CA THR A 155 13.94 11.05 -7.27
C THR A 155 13.44 10.39 -8.55
N ILE A 156 13.73 9.10 -8.73
CA ILE A 156 13.26 8.31 -9.87
C ILE A 156 11.74 8.26 -9.92
N ALA A 157 11.09 8.02 -8.77
CA ALA A 157 9.63 8.01 -8.68
C ALA A 157 9.03 9.38 -9.06
N ALA A 158 9.58 10.47 -8.54
CA ALA A 158 9.12 11.82 -8.85
C ALA A 158 9.26 12.15 -10.34
N GLN A 159 10.37 11.77 -10.97
CA GLN A 159 10.59 11.95 -12.41
C GLN A 159 9.64 11.10 -13.25
N ALA A 160 9.45 9.82 -12.88
CA ALA A 160 8.57 8.90 -13.59
C ALA A 160 7.09 9.32 -13.53
N ILE A 161 6.66 9.96 -12.44
CA ILE A 161 5.32 10.51 -12.27
C ILE A 161 5.19 11.87 -12.98
N GLY A 162 6.22 12.72 -12.92
CA GLY A 162 6.20 14.08 -13.45
C GLY A 162 6.36 14.17 -14.97
N GLU A 163 7.17 13.31 -15.57
CA GLU A 163 7.42 13.34 -17.02
C GLU A 163 6.12 13.21 -17.84
N PRO A 164 5.26 12.21 -17.60
CA PRO A 164 4.01 12.09 -18.34
C PRO A 164 2.97 13.16 -18.00
N GLY A 165 3.16 13.92 -16.93
CA GLY A 165 2.24 14.98 -16.50
C GLY A 165 1.96 16.00 -17.59
N THR A 166 2.97 16.41 -18.35
CA THR A 166 2.83 17.32 -19.48
C THR A 166 1.93 16.73 -20.59
N GLN A 167 2.07 15.43 -20.86
CA GLN A 167 1.23 14.73 -21.85
C GLN A 167 -0.23 14.60 -21.40
N LEU A 168 -0.46 14.34 -20.12
CA LEU A 168 -1.81 14.31 -19.53
C LEU A 168 -2.50 15.68 -19.65
N THR A 169 -1.78 16.78 -19.39
CA THR A 169 -2.30 18.15 -19.52
C THR A 169 -2.69 18.46 -20.97
N MET A 170 -1.85 18.10 -21.93
CA MET A 170 -2.14 18.33 -23.36
C MET A 170 -3.37 17.56 -23.86
N ARG A 171 -3.57 16.33 -23.38
CA ARG A 171 -4.72 15.51 -23.79
C ARG A 171 -6.05 16.01 -23.23
N THR A 172 -6.07 16.63 -22.04
CA THR A 172 -7.29 17.21 -21.46
C THR A 172 -7.82 18.42 -22.26
N PHE A 173 -6.97 19.15 -22.97
CA PHE A 173 -7.39 20.25 -23.86
C PHE A 173 -8.09 19.76 -25.15
N HIS A 174 -7.83 18.53 -25.59
CA HIS A 174 -8.38 17.99 -26.83
C HIS A 174 -9.70 17.22 -26.62
N THR A 175 -10.04 16.84 -25.41
CA THR A 175 -11.32 16.19 -25.07
C THR A 175 -12.39 17.18 -24.61
N GLY A 176 -12.37 18.42 -25.11
CA GLY A 176 -13.38 19.44 -24.88
C GLY A 176 -14.73 19.13 -25.56
N GLY A 177 -15.34 18.02 -25.20
CA GLY A 177 -16.67 17.63 -25.61
C GLY A 177 -17.55 17.39 -24.40
N VAL A 178 -18.50 18.32 -24.21
CA VAL A 178 -19.67 18.23 -23.32
C VAL A 178 -19.34 17.69 -21.92
N ALA A 179 -19.17 18.62 -20.97
CA ALA A 179 -19.27 18.31 -19.56
C ALA A 179 -20.61 17.61 -19.29
N GLY A 180 -20.58 16.29 -19.20
CA GLY A 180 -21.66 15.54 -18.63
C GLY A 180 -21.86 15.96 -17.19
N ALA A 181 -23.07 15.82 -16.66
CA ALA A 181 -23.50 16.26 -15.34
C ALA A 181 -22.70 15.68 -14.15
N ASP A 182 -21.73 14.82 -14.40
CA ASP A 182 -20.79 14.27 -13.44
C ASP A 182 -19.46 15.04 -13.58
N ASP A 183 -19.26 16.04 -12.75
CA ASP A 183 -18.00 16.84 -12.63
C ASP A 183 -16.88 15.94 -12.02
N ILE A 184 -16.54 14.86 -12.75
CA ILE A 184 -15.48 13.93 -12.36
C ILE A 184 -14.16 14.55 -12.77
N THR A 185 -13.36 14.95 -11.78
CA THR A 185 -11.99 15.41 -12.01
C THR A 185 -11.17 14.30 -12.68
N GLN A 186 -10.64 14.57 -13.86
CA GLN A 186 -9.90 13.59 -14.67
C GLN A 186 -8.49 14.09 -15.01
N GLY A 187 -7.63 13.14 -15.38
CA GLY A 187 -6.27 13.46 -15.80
C GLY A 187 -5.39 13.99 -14.68
N LEU A 188 -4.49 14.94 -15.02
CA LEU A 188 -3.53 15.50 -14.07
C LEU A 188 -4.17 16.15 -12.83
N PRO A 189 -5.28 16.92 -12.93
CA PRO A 189 -5.96 17.44 -11.74
C PRO A 189 -6.42 16.36 -10.76
N ARG A 190 -6.78 15.17 -11.26
CA ARG A 190 -7.14 14.04 -10.40
C ARG A 190 -5.92 13.46 -9.70
N VAL A 191 -4.78 13.39 -10.37
CA VAL A 191 -3.51 12.96 -9.76
C VAL A 191 -3.09 13.91 -8.64
N GLU A 192 -3.19 15.23 -8.86
CA GLU A 192 -2.93 16.24 -7.82
C GLU A 192 -3.87 16.08 -6.63
N GLU A 193 -5.18 15.94 -6.88
CA GLU A 193 -6.18 15.73 -5.85
C GLU A 193 -5.86 14.51 -4.97
N LEU A 194 -5.40 13.41 -5.60
CA LEU A 194 -5.03 12.19 -4.89
C LEU A 194 -3.75 12.36 -4.06
N PHE A 195 -2.69 12.95 -4.62
CA PHE A 195 -1.43 13.16 -3.90
C PHE A 195 -1.52 14.22 -2.80
N GLU A 196 -2.42 15.16 -2.92
CA GLU A 196 -2.71 16.12 -1.85
C GLU A 196 -3.78 15.62 -0.87
N ALA A 197 -4.32 14.42 -1.10
CA ALA A 197 -5.42 13.83 -0.32
C ALA A 197 -6.59 14.79 -0.14
N ARG A 198 -6.91 15.59 -1.17
CA ARG A 198 -8.03 16.54 -1.15
C ARG A 198 -9.36 15.80 -1.10
N LYS A 199 -10.33 16.40 -0.40
CA LYS A 199 -11.71 15.93 -0.45
C LYS A 199 -12.30 16.19 -1.84
N PRO A 200 -12.83 15.16 -2.54
CA PRO A 200 -13.52 15.35 -3.80
C PRO A 200 -14.73 16.29 -3.66
N LYS A 201 -15.11 16.99 -4.74
CA LYS A 201 -16.29 17.87 -4.73
C LYS A 201 -17.58 17.13 -4.41
N HIS A 202 -17.74 15.93 -5.02
CA HIS A 202 -18.87 15.03 -4.80
C HIS A 202 -18.34 13.67 -4.34
N PRO A 203 -18.00 13.51 -3.04
CA PRO A 203 -17.44 12.28 -2.54
C PRO A 203 -18.48 11.17 -2.53
N GLY A 204 -18.07 9.96 -2.94
CA GLY A 204 -18.81 8.75 -2.67
C GLY A 204 -18.93 8.52 -1.16
N ILE A 205 -20.07 8.01 -0.73
CA ILE A 205 -20.36 7.72 0.68
C ILE A 205 -19.98 6.27 0.95
N LEU A 206 -19.28 6.05 2.07
CA LEU A 206 -18.90 4.74 2.57
C LEU A 206 -19.79 4.37 3.76
N SER A 207 -20.03 3.07 3.93
CA SER A 207 -20.68 2.55 5.14
C SER A 207 -19.73 2.58 6.34
N GLU A 208 -20.16 3.10 7.46
CA GLU A 208 -19.42 3.05 8.73
C GLU A 208 -19.77 1.80 9.56
N SER A 209 -20.79 1.06 9.16
CA SER A 209 -21.27 -0.14 9.86
C SER A 209 -21.62 -1.25 8.88
N ALA A 210 -21.57 -2.49 9.38
CA ALA A 210 -22.10 -3.66 8.68
C ALA A 210 -23.58 -3.83 8.98
N GLY A 211 -24.38 -4.23 8.00
CA GLY A 211 -25.80 -4.48 8.18
C GLY A 211 -26.61 -4.56 6.90
N THR A 212 -27.91 -4.62 7.05
CA THR A 212 -28.85 -4.69 5.93
C THR A 212 -29.30 -3.29 5.52
N VAL A 213 -29.25 -3.04 4.21
CA VAL A 213 -29.57 -1.75 3.59
C VAL A 213 -31.08 -1.62 3.42
N SER A 214 -31.62 -0.45 3.78
CA SER A 214 -32.95 0.00 3.39
C SER A 214 -32.87 1.37 2.75
N VAL A 215 -33.44 1.51 1.55
CA VAL A 215 -33.48 2.78 0.82
C VAL A 215 -34.84 3.44 1.03
N GLN A 216 -34.85 4.61 1.65
CA GLN A 216 -36.08 5.36 1.94
C GLN A 216 -36.07 6.73 1.26
N GLU A 217 -37.18 7.08 0.63
CA GLU A 217 -37.44 8.45 0.16
C GLU A 217 -38.32 9.17 1.20
N LYS A 218 -37.80 10.29 1.73
CA LYS A 218 -38.46 11.16 2.69
C LYS A 218 -38.68 12.55 2.09
N GLU A 219 -39.47 13.39 2.71
CA GLU A 219 -39.71 14.77 2.26
C GLU A 219 -38.41 15.57 2.09
N ASP A 220 -37.40 15.29 2.94
CA ASP A 220 -36.09 15.95 2.95
C ASP A 220 -35.06 15.30 2.00
N GLY A 221 -35.43 14.28 1.20
CA GLY A 221 -34.54 13.62 0.26
C GLY A 221 -34.47 12.11 0.40
N ARG A 222 -33.49 11.53 -0.28
CA ARG A 222 -33.24 10.09 -0.25
C ARG A 222 -32.27 9.74 0.87
N PHE A 223 -32.59 8.68 1.63
CA PHE A 223 -31.79 8.15 2.72
C PHE A 223 -31.48 6.69 2.49
N VAL A 224 -30.25 6.29 2.83
CA VAL A 224 -29.84 4.90 2.98
C VAL A 224 -29.75 4.63 4.48
N ILE A 225 -30.50 3.65 4.97
CA ILE A 225 -30.49 3.22 6.36
C ILE A 225 -29.84 1.85 6.42
N ILE A 226 -28.86 1.70 7.29
CA ILE A 226 -28.19 0.43 7.54
C ILE A 226 -28.62 -0.05 8.92
N THR A 227 -29.34 -1.15 8.96
CA THR A 227 -29.76 -1.81 10.20
C THR A 227 -28.71 -2.83 10.58
N ARG A 228 -28.05 -2.60 11.73
CA ARG A 228 -27.04 -3.51 12.28
C ARG A 228 -27.71 -4.75 12.90
N GLU A 229 -26.90 -5.77 13.21
CA GLU A 229 -27.39 -6.99 13.89
C GLU A 229 -27.99 -6.72 15.29
N ASP A 230 -27.53 -5.69 15.99
CA ASP A 230 -28.04 -5.26 17.29
C ASP A 230 -29.37 -4.46 17.21
N GLY A 231 -29.86 -4.23 15.98
CA GLY A 231 -31.09 -3.47 15.73
C GLY A 231 -30.89 -1.95 15.71
N THR A 232 -29.68 -1.45 15.89
CA THR A 232 -29.37 -0.03 15.71
C THR A 232 -29.34 0.36 14.24
N GLU A 233 -29.72 1.61 13.93
CA GLU A 233 -29.80 2.12 12.56
C GLU A 233 -28.87 3.27 12.35
N ASP A 234 -28.06 3.20 11.28
CA ASP A 234 -27.27 4.32 10.77
C ASP A 234 -27.94 4.90 9.52
N SER A 235 -28.14 6.20 9.51
CA SER A 235 -28.84 6.89 8.41
C SER A 235 -27.89 7.80 7.64
N TYR A 236 -27.83 7.60 6.32
CA TYR A 236 -26.99 8.36 5.39
C TYR A 236 -27.89 9.16 4.45
N HIS A 237 -27.75 10.50 4.47
CA HIS A 237 -28.43 11.35 3.50
C HIS A 237 -27.70 11.29 2.15
N ILE A 238 -28.42 10.95 1.10
CA ILE A 238 -27.90 10.83 -0.26
C ILE A 238 -28.13 12.13 -1.03
N PRO A 239 -27.06 12.80 -1.49
CA PRO A 239 -27.20 14.02 -2.27
C PRO A 239 -28.05 13.84 -3.52
N TYR A 240 -28.76 14.88 -3.92
CA TYR A 240 -29.56 14.86 -5.13
C TYR A 240 -28.69 14.54 -6.37
N GLY A 241 -29.14 13.58 -7.19
CA GLY A 241 -28.43 13.13 -8.36
C GLY A 241 -27.34 12.06 -8.12
N ALA A 242 -26.98 11.78 -6.87
CA ALA A 242 -26.03 10.70 -6.58
C ALA A 242 -26.63 9.32 -6.92
N LYS A 243 -25.84 8.52 -7.64
CA LYS A 243 -26.21 7.15 -8.01
C LYS A 243 -25.86 6.20 -6.86
N LEU A 244 -26.80 5.34 -6.49
CA LEU A 244 -26.55 4.29 -5.52
C LEU A 244 -25.73 3.15 -6.14
N HIS A 245 -24.78 2.64 -5.38
CA HIS A 245 -23.99 1.46 -5.71
C HIS A 245 -24.63 0.17 -5.18
N ILE A 246 -25.59 0.31 -4.28
CA ILE A 246 -26.29 -0.73 -3.55
C ILE A 246 -27.79 -0.72 -3.87
N ALA A 247 -28.46 -1.84 -3.62
CA ALA A 247 -29.89 -1.99 -3.74
C ALA A 247 -30.56 -2.16 -2.35
N ASP A 248 -31.86 -1.95 -2.29
CA ASP A 248 -32.64 -2.20 -1.10
C ASP A 248 -32.63 -3.70 -0.76
N GLY A 249 -32.32 -4.02 0.51
CA GLY A 249 -32.18 -5.39 0.99
C GLY A 249 -30.75 -5.97 0.87
N ASP A 250 -29.81 -5.27 0.26
CA ASP A 250 -28.42 -5.72 0.21
C ASP A 250 -27.80 -5.75 1.61
N HIS A 251 -26.83 -6.64 1.80
CA HIS A 251 -25.97 -6.65 2.98
C HIS A 251 -24.66 -5.92 2.64
N VAL A 252 -24.22 -5.01 3.52
CA VAL A 252 -22.99 -4.24 3.38
C VAL A 252 -22.09 -4.44 4.57
N GLU A 253 -20.78 -4.41 4.31
CA GLU A 253 -19.73 -4.42 5.32
C GLU A 253 -19.21 -3.01 5.61
N VAL A 254 -18.43 -2.88 6.67
CA VAL A 254 -17.76 -1.61 7.02
C VAL A 254 -16.79 -1.22 5.89
N GLY A 255 -16.97 -0.02 5.35
CA GLY A 255 -16.15 0.48 4.24
C GLY A 255 -16.70 0.21 2.84
N ASP A 256 -17.85 -0.46 2.73
CA ASP A 256 -18.50 -0.64 1.44
C ASP A 256 -19.07 0.66 0.90
N ARG A 257 -19.07 0.78 -0.43
CA ARG A 257 -19.58 1.96 -1.13
C ARG A 257 -21.12 1.96 -1.15
N LEU A 258 -21.70 3.02 -0.64
CA LEU A 258 -23.16 3.25 -0.73
C LEU A 258 -23.53 4.02 -2.01
N THR A 259 -22.66 4.94 -2.46
CA THR A 259 -22.87 5.74 -3.67
C THR A 259 -21.69 5.64 -4.62
N GLU A 260 -21.96 5.84 -5.91
CA GLU A 260 -20.89 6.04 -6.91
C GLU A 260 -20.17 7.37 -6.66
N GLY A 261 -18.94 7.47 -7.18
CA GLY A 261 -18.11 8.68 -7.09
C GLY A 261 -16.72 8.42 -6.53
N SER A 262 -15.89 9.47 -6.54
CA SER A 262 -14.56 9.43 -5.98
C SER A 262 -14.62 9.42 -4.46
N LEU A 263 -13.90 8.51 -3.81
CA LEU A 263 -13.87 8.45 -2.35
C LEU A 263 -12.92 9.51 -1.77
N ASN A 264 -13.25 10.00 -0.59
CA ASN A 264 -12.35 10.84 0.19
C ASN A 264 -11.31 9.95 0.90
N PRO A 265 -10.00 10.15 0.66
CA PRO A 265 -8.96 9.33 1.30
C PRO A 265 -9.01 9.39 2.83
N HIS A 266 -9.42 10.52 3.43
CA HIS A 266 -9.55 10.65 4.88
C HIS A 266 -10.69 9.81 5.44
N ASP A 267 -11.80 9.64 4.72
CA ASP A 267 -12.90 8.78 5.16
C ASP A 267 -12.50 7.30 5.07
N ILE A 268 -11.77 6.91 4.00
CA ILE A 268 -11.22 5.55 3.91
C ILE A 268 -10.27 5.29 5.07
N LEU A 269 -9.38 6.25 5.40
CA LEU A 269 -8.43 6.10 6.50
C LEU A 269 -9.14 5.90 7.84
N ARG A 270 -10.18 6.69 8.09
CA ARG A 270 -10.96 6.63 9.33
C ARG A 270 -11.78 5.34 9.45
N ILE A 271 -12.40 4.89 8.36
CA ILE A 271 -13.34 3.77 8.35
C ILE A 271 -12.62 2.43 8.15
N SER A 272 -11.75 2.34 7.15
CA SER A 272 -11.13 1.10 6.68
C SER A 272 -9.64 0.98 6.99
N GLY A 273 -9.04 2.04 7.54
CA GLY A 273 -7.65 2.06 8.01
C GLY A 273 -6.59 2.33 6.93
N PRO A 274 -5.31 2.33 7.33
CA PRO A 274 -4.20 2.78 6.48
C PRO A 274 -3.91 1.84 5.31
N ALA A 275 -4.12 0.53 5.44
CA ALA A 275 -3.88 -0.43 4.37
C ALA A 275 -4.84 -0.21 3.19
N ALA A 276 -6.14 -0.03 3.47
CA ALA A 276 -7.16 0.27 2.46
C ALA A 276 -6.89 1.61 1.77
N THR A 277 -6.47 2.63 2.54
CA THR A 277 -6.14 3.96 1.99
C THR A 277 -4.95 3.91 1.03
N ARG A 278 -3.86 3.20 1.41
CA ARG A 278 -2.70 2.99 0.53
C ARG A 278 -3.10 2.30 -0.77
N HIS A 279 -3.88 1.23 -0.65
CA HIS A 279 -4.38 0.48 -1.81
C HIS A 279 -5.23 1.39 -2.72
N TYR A 280 -6.17 2.14 -2.16
CA TYR A 280 -7.02 3.07 -2.90
C TYR A 280 -6.20 4.12 -3.65
N LEU A 281 -5.26 4.81 -2.97
CA LEU A 281 -4.45 5.85 -3.58
C LEU A 281 -3.61 5.31 -4.75
N VAL A 282 -2.93 4.18 -4.56
CA VAL A 282 -2.13 3.55 -5.61
C VAL A 282 -2.99 3.16 -6.81
N GLN A 283 -4.10 2.47 -6.57
CA GLN A 283 -5.01 2.02 -7.64
C GLN A 283 -5.60 3.20 -8.42
N GLN A 284 -6.00 4.27 -7.73
CA GLN A 284 -6.60 5.44 -8.40
C GLN A 284 -5.56 6.19 -9.25
N VAL A 285 -4.34 6.40 -8.74
CA VAL A 285 -3.28 7.05 -9.52
C VAL A 285 -2.92 6.21 -10.75
N LEU A 286 -2.69 4.92 -10.57
CA LEU A 286 -2.38 4.02 -11.69
C LEU A 286 -3.50 3.98 -12.73
N SER A 287 -4.76 3.95 -12.29
CA SER A 287 -5.92 3.96 -13.19
C SER A 287 -5.96 5.22 -14.06
N VAL A 288 -5.63 6.41 -13.49
CA VAL A 288 -5.56 7.66 -14.27
C VAL A 288 -4.49 7.57 -15.36
N TYR A 289 -3.27 7.14 -15.02
CA TYR A 289 -2.18 7.01 -16.00
C TYR A 289 -2.49 5.96 -17.06
N LYS A 290 -2.91 4.77 -16.66
CA LYS A 290 -3.23 3.66 -17.57
C LYS A 290 -4.41 3.97 -18.51
N SER A 291 -5.45 4.66 -18.02
CA SER A 291 -6.57 5.08 -18.87
C SER A 291 -6.18 6.08 -19.96
N GLN A 292 -5.08 6.81 -19.75
CA GLN A 292 -4.50 7.72 -20.73
C GLN A 292 -3.45 7.05 -21.65
N GLY A 293 -3.22 5.74 -21.47
CA GLY A 293 -2.22 4.98 -22.24
C GLY A 293 -0.78 5.30 -21.83
N VAL A 294 -0.59 5.76 -20.60
CA VAL A 294 0.74 6.01 -20.03
C VAL A 294 1.15 4.82 -19.18
N GLU A 295 2.30 4.25 -19.50
CA GLU A 295 2.90 3.16 -18.73
C GLU A 295 3.72 3.73 -17.59
N ILE A 296 3.31 3.45 -16.37
CA ILE A 296 4.04 3.75 -15.14
C ILE A 296 4.08 2.52 -14.26
N ASN A 297 5.23 2.22 -13.69
CA ASN A 297 5.35 1.09 -12.77
C ASN A 297 4.80 1.44 -11.39
N ASP A 298 4.07 0.50 -10.80
CA ASP A 298 3.43 0.62 -9.48
C ASP A 298 4.37 1.14 -8.39
N LYS A 299 5.62 0.65 -8.38
CA LYS A 299 6.60 0.99 -7.34
C LYS A 299 6.86 2.51 -7.22
N HIS A 300 6.76 3.26 -8.30
CA HIS A 300 6.94 4.71 -8.27
C HIS A 300 5.81 5.39 -7.49
N VAL A 301 4.57 4.97 -7.75
CA VAL A 301 3.39 5.46 -7.02
C VAL A 301 3.43 4.99 -5.57
N GLU A 302 3.82 3.73 -5.32
CA GLU A 302 3.95 3.17 -3.97
C GLU A 302 4.98 3.95 -3.13
N VAL A 303 6.11 4.37 -3.70
CA VAL A 303 7.12 5.20 -3.01
C VAL A 303 6.52 6.52 -2.53
N MET A 304 5.75 7.19 -3.40
CA MET A 304 5.11 8.46 -3.07
C MET A 304 4.03 8.29 -2.00
N VAL A 305 3.16 7.29 -2.15
CA VAL A 305 2.08 7.01 -1.18
C VAL A 305 2.66 6.61 0.18
N ARG A 306 3.76 5.83 0.22
CA ARG A 306 4.47 5.55 1.47
C ARG A 306 4.92 6.83 2.16
N GLN A 307 5.46 7.78 1.41
CA GLN A 307 5.91 9.05 1.97
C GLN A 307 4.75 9.91 2.49
N MET A 308 3.59 9.90 1.81
CA MET A 308 2.38 10.61 2.26
C MET A 308 1.89 10.10 3.62
N MET A 309 2.03 8.81 3.90
CA MET A 309 1.50 8.13 5.10
C MET A 309 2.60 7.75 6.09
N ARG A 310 3.71 8.48 6.09
CA ARG A 310 4.87 8.17 6.94
C ARG A 310 4.73 8.67 8.37
N LYS A 311 3.82 9.61 8.65
CA LYS A 311 3.74 10.29 9.93
C LYS A 311 2.42 10.04 10.65
N TYR A 312 2.51 9.92 11.98
CA TYR A 312 1.38 9.86 12.89
C TYR A 312 1.33 11.10 13.77
N ARG A 313 0.13 11.57 14.05
CA ARG A 313 -0.11 12.54 15.10
C ARG A 313 -0.46 11.78 16.36
N ILE A 314 0.23 12.10 17.46
CA ILE A 314 -0.01 11.51 18.77
C ILE A 314 -1.25 12.17 19.37
N ASP A 315 -2.31 11.42 19.57
CA ASP A 315 -3.51 11.91 20.25
C ASP A 315 -3.40 11.65 21.77
N ASP A 316 -2.93 10.47 22.16
CA ASP A 316 -2.67 10.11 23.56
C ASP A 316 -1.28 9.44 23.64
N ALA A 317 -0.48 9.87 24.59
CA ALA A 317 0.87 9.35 24.80
C ALA A 317 0.88 7.97 25.50
N GLY A 318 -0.19 7.61 26.21
CA GLY A 318 -0.20 6.43 27.07
C GLY A 318 1.01 6.43 28.02
N ASP A 319 1.72 5.30 28.08
CA ASP A 319 2.92 5.12 28.90
C ASP A 319 4.23 5.53 28.17
N THR A 320 4.14 6.01 26.93
CA THR A 320 5.30 6.46 26.14
C THR A 320 5.75 7.87 26.53
N LYS A 321 6.97 8.23 26.14
CA LYS A 321 7.53 9.60 26.34
C LYS A 321 7.10 10.59 25.25
N MET A 322 6.23 10.17 24.32
CA MET A 322 5.76 11.03 23.24
C MET A 322 4.85 12.14 23.75
N LEU A 323 4.86 13.28 23.06
CA LEU A 323 4.02 14.42 23.45
C LEU A 323 2.69 14.38 22.70
N PRO A 324 1.54 14.47 23.38
CA PRO A 324 0.23 14.62 22.72
C PRO A 324 0.21 15.84 21.77
N GLY A 325 -0.37 15.65 20.58
CA GLY A 325 -0.42 16.66 19.52
C GLY A 325 0.84 16.76 18.66
N SER A 326 1.94 16.08 19.02
CA SER A 326 3.15 16.05 18.19
C SER A 326 2.96 15.13 16.96
N VAL A 327 3.75 15.40 15.92
CA VAL A 327 3.78 14.59 14.71
C VAL A 327 5.11 13.85 14.64
N VAL A 328 5.06 12.53 14.68
CA VAL A 328 6.22 11.63 14.70
C VAL A 328 6.25 10.71 13.48
N ASP A 329 7.43 10.20 13.12
CA ASP A 329 7.55 9.16 12.13
C ASP A 329 7.02 7.82 12.68
N ILE A 330 6.45 6.97 11.78
CA ILE A 330 5.94 5.64 12.15
C ILE A 330 7.03 4.81 12.83
N ALA A 331 8.26 4.84 12.33
CA ALA A 331 9.37 4.11 12.91
C ALA A 331 9.64 4.54 14.36
N GLN A 332 9.64 5.84 14.63
CA GLN A 332 9.80 6.35 15.99
C GLN A 332 8.63 5.94 16.89
N PHE A 333 7.41 5.95 16.37
CA PHE A 333 6.21 5.51 17.08
C PHE A 333 6.29 4.01 17.44
N GLU A 334 6.70 3.17 16.48
CA GLU A 334 6.87 1.73 16.70
C GLU A 334 7.98 1.46 17.74
N ASP A 335 9.14 2.11 17.62
CA ASP A 335 10.27 1.95 18.55
C ASP A 335 9.90 2.31 20.00
N GLU A 336 9.22 3.44 20.21
CA GLU A 336 8.76 3.88 21.54
C GLU A 336 7.74 2.91 22.15
N ASN A 337 6.82 2.37 21.33
CA ASN A 337 5.87 1.37 21.79
C ASN A 337 6.56 0.03 22.15
N ASP A 338 7.52 -0.40 21.34
CA ASP A 338 8.27 -1.63 21.58
C ASP A 338 9.13 -1.49 22.87
N GLU A 339 9.71 -0.32 23.13
CA GLU A 339 10.43 -0.05 24.40
C GLU A 339 9.50 -0.18 25.61
N VAL A 340 8.31 0.44 25.56
CA VAL A 340 7.34 0.37 26.68
C VAL A 340 6.83 -1.06 26.87
N MET A 341 6.52 -1.79 25.79
CA MET A 341 6.09 -3.19 25.89
C MET A 341 7.18 -4.12 26.45
N ALA A 342 8.45 -3.80 26.23
CA ALA A 342 9.56 -4.57 26.78
C ALA A 342 9.82 -4.28 28.28
N GLU A 343 9.41 -3.12 28.77
CA GLU A 343 9.52 -2.73 30.18
C GLU A 343 8.37 -3.29 31.05
N GLY A 344 7.28 -3.83 30.44
CA GLY A 344 6.14 -4.48 31.12
C GLY A 344 4.93 -3.63 31.20
#